data_31968c64b9d8ed1002a7be468a02ad40
#
_entry.id   31968c64b9d8ed1002a7be468a02ad40
#
_cell.length_a   1.000
_cell.length_b   1.000
_cell.length_c   1.000
_cell.angle_alpha   90.00
_cell.angle_beta   90.00
_cell.angle_gamma   90.00
#
_symmetry.space_group_name_H-M   'P 1'
#
loop_
_entity.id
_entity.type
_entity.pdbx_description
1 polymer ?
#
loop_
_entity_poly.entity_id
_entity_poly.type
_entity_poly.pdbx_seq_one_letter_code
_entity_poly.pdbx_strand_id
1 'polypeptide(L)'
;MPNGNKIKAIVTGKCPKCEKGDVFQFKWWQLAHFSKMNKTCPNCHVNFEVEPGFFYGAMYMSYGNTLFIMMLGGVSIFYIFNDPPVLYYIIPISLVSLLVTPWNFRISRVLYLHLVSGIKYKKVEK
;
A
#
# COMPACT_ATOMS: atom_id res chain seq x y z
N MET A 1 -21.53 -1.88 9.31
CA MET A 1 -20.12 -1.93 8.90
C MET A 1 -19.45 -0.61 9.21
N PRO A 2 -18.59 -0.55 10.19
CA PRO A 2 -17.91 0.70 10.47
C PRO A 2 -16.83 0.94 9.39
N ASN A 3 -17.09 1.90 8.53
CA ASN A 3 -16.16 2.28 7.46
C ASN A 3 -14.77 2.70 7.99
N GLY A 4 -14.70 3.16 9.23
CA GLY A 4 -13.45 3.53 9.88
C GLY A 4 -12.48 2.37 10.11
N ASN A 5 -12.96 1.17 10.33
CA ASN A 5 -12.13 0.00 10.56
C ASN A 5 -11.45 -0.51 9.29
N LYS A 6 -12.08 -0.37 8.13
CA LYS A 6 -11.49 -0.75 6.84
C LYS A 6 -10.25 0.08 6.50
N ILE A 7 -10.34 1.40 6.65
CA ILE A 7 -9.20 2.30 6.40
C ILE A 7 -8.04 1.96 7.34
N LYS A 8 -8.35 1.73 8.62
CA LYS A 8 -7.35 1.32 9.60
C LYS A 8 -6.72 -0.03 9.23
N ALA A 9 -7.51 -1.00 8.79
CA ALA A 9 -7.03 -2.30 8.33
C ALA A 9 -6.12 -2.18 7.11
N ILE A 10 -6.45 -1.31 6.17
CA ILE A 10 -5.62 -1.04 4.98
C ILE A 10 -4.28 -0.41 5.38
N VAL A 11 -4.30 0.62 6.21
CA VAL A 11 -3.08 1.33 6.65
C VAL A 11 -2.18 0.43 7.50
N THR A 12 -2.77 -0.42 8.34
CA THR A 12 -2.02 -1.36 9.20
C THR A 12 -1.66 -2.68 8.52
N GLY A 13 -2.11 -2.92 7.29
CA GLY A 13 -1.83 -4.14 6.54
C GLY A 13 -2.52 -5.38 7.11
N LYS A 14 -3.78 -5.25 7.50
CA LYS A 14 -4.59 -6.35 8.04
C LYS A 14 -5.41 -7.08 6.97
N CYS A 15 -5.79 -8.29 7.27
CA CYS A 15 -6.61 -9.14 6.40
C CYS A 15 -7.96 -8.49 6.07
N PRO A 16 -8.40 -8.50 4.79
CA PRO A 16 -9.70 -7.93 4.41
C PRO A 16 -10.90 -8.72 4.93
N LYS A 17 -10.71 -9.99 5.31
CA LYS A 17 -11.80 -10.85 5.75
C LYS A 17 -12.07 -10.76 7.24
N CYS A 18 -11.03 -10.87 8.07
CA CYS A 18 -11.17 -10.88 9.54
C CYS A 18 -10.66 -9.61 10.23
N GLU A 19 -9.93 -8.76 9.52
CA GLU A 19 -9.30 -7.53 10.02
C GLU A 19 -8.37 -7.72 11.24
N LYS A 20 -8.04 -8.96 11.57
CA LYS A 20 -7.18 -9.33 12.72
C LYS A 20 -5.82 -9.86 12.28
N GLY A 21 -5.80 -10.73 11.27
CA GLY A 21 -4.57 -11.34 10.77
C GLY A 21 -3.71 -10.36 9.98
N ASP A 22 -2.40 -10.53 10.04
CA ASP A 22 -1.45 -9.70 9.28
C ASP A 22 -1.24 -10.24 7.87
N VAL A 23 -1.25 -9.36 6.88
CA VAL A 23 -0.95 -9.67 5.48
C VAL A 23 0.55 -9.84 5.27
N PHE A 24 1.36 -9.05 5.96
CA PHE A 24 2.81 -9.08 5.87
C PHE A 24 3.44 -9.79 7.08
N GLN A 25 4.52 -10.53 6.84
CA GLN A 25 5.24 -11.26 7.89
C GLN A 25 6.08 -10.34 8.77
N PHE A 26 6.57 -9.22 8.21
CA PHE A 26 7.53 -8.33 8.84
C PHE A 26 7.02 -6.90 8.90
N LYS A 27 7.53 -6.12 9.86
CA LYS A 27 7.23 -4.70 10.01
C LYS A 27 7.85 -3.90 8.85
N TRP A 28 7.29 -2.72 8.57
CA TRP A 28 7.69 -1.89 7.44
C TRP A 28 9.14 -1.37 7.50
N TRP A 29 9.71 -1.24 8.68
CA TRP A 29 11.11 -0.82 8.87
C TRP A 29 12.14 -1.93 8.64
N GLN A 30 11.71 -3.17 8.51
CA GLN A 30 12.59 -4.27 8.12
C GLN A 30 12.75 -4.30 6.60
N LEU A 31 13.55 -3.37 6.08
CA LEU A 31 13.71 -3.11 4.64
C LEU A 31 14.13 -4.35 3.84
N ALA A 32 14.89 -5.26 4.43
CA ALA A 32 15.31 -6.48 3.75
C ALA A 32 14.15 -7.46 3.45
N HIS A 33 13.08 -7.40 4.23
CA HIS A 33 11.96 -8.34 4.15
C HIS A 33 10.59 -7.66 4.04
N PHE A 34 10.56 -6.36 3.75
CA PHE A 34 9.30 -5.61 3.70
C PHE A 34 8.30 -6.12 2.65
N SER A 35 8.80 -6.79 1.61
CA SER A 35 7.97 -7.32 0.51
C SER A 35 7.41 -8.72 0.77
N LYS A 36 7.86 -9.40 1.83
CA LYS A 36 7.36 -10.75 2.15
C LYS A 36 5.95 -10.71 2.70
N MET A 37 5.05 -11.35 1.98
CA MET A 37 3.64 -11.50 2.35
C MET A 37 3.36 -12.92 2.83
N ASN A 38 2.37 -13.06 3.72
CA ASN A 38 1.77 -14.35 4.00
C ASN A 38 0.96 -14.84 2.79
N LYS A 39 1.02 -16.12 2.48
CA LYS A 39 0.16 -16.72 1.44
C LYS A 39 -1.28 -16.83 1.91
N THR A 40 -1.46 -17.14 3.18
CA THR A 40 -2.76 -17.28 3.82
C THR A 40 -2.81 -16.46 5.11
N CYS A 41 -4.02 -16.08 5.51
CA CYS A 41 -4.21 -15.38 6.77
C CYS A 41 -3.94 -16.32 7.96
N PRO A 42 -3.13 -15.92 8.94
CA PRO A 42 -2.87 -16.76 10.11
C PRO A 42 -4.09 -16.92 11.04
N ASN A 43 -5.09 -16.07 10.89
CA ASN A 43 -6.30 -16.08 11.72
C ASN A 43 -7.50 -16.77 11.07
N CYS A 44 -7.83 -16.43 9.82
CA CYS A 44 -9.00 -16.98 9.12
C CYS A 44 -8.66 -17.91 7.96
N HIS A 45 -7.39 -18.15 7.69
CA HIS A 45 -6.87 -19.04 6.64
C HIS A 45 -7.33 -18.71 5.21
N VAL A 46 -7.81 -17.49 4.97
CA VAL A 46 -8.13 -17.05 3.61
C VAL A 46 -6.85 -16.90 2.77
N ASN A 47 -6.90 -17.38 1.53
CA ASN A 47 -5.80 -17.19 0.61
C ASN A 47 -5.78 -15.74 0.10
N PHE A 48 -4.64 -15.06 0.25
CA PHE A 48 -4.46 -13.68 -0.23
C PHE A 48 -4.20 -13.62 -1.74
N GLU A 49 -3.59 -14.65 -2.30
CA GLU A 49 -3.40 -14.77 -3.75
C GLU A 49 -4.59 -15.54 -4.35
N VAL A 50 -5.60 -14.80 -4.79
CA VAL A 50 -6.85 -15.36 -5.32
C VAL A 50 -6.62 -16.08 -6.65
N GLU A 51 -5.74 -15.52 -7.49
CA GLU A 51 -5.38 -16.03 -8.81
C GLU A 51 -3.88 -15.90 -9.07
N PRO A 52 -3.28 -16.76 -9.92
CA PRO A 52 -1.89 -16.58 -10.34
C PRO A 52 -1.69 -15.20 -10.98
N GLY A 53 -0.69 -14.46 -10.51
CA GLY A 53 -0.43 -13.11 -11.00
C GLY A 53 -1.36 -12.01 -10.46
N PHE A 54 -2.17 -12.29 -9.46
CA PHE A 54 -3.08 -11.32 -8.83
C PHE A 54 -2.37 -10.02 -8.43
N PHE A 55 -1.18 -10.13 -7.86
CA PHE A 55 -0.41 -8.97 -7.41
C PHE A 55 0.28 -8.16 -8.53
N TYR A 56 0.24 -8.60 -9.77
CA TYR A 56 0.66 -7.76 -10.90
C TYR A 56 -0.21 -6.49 -11.02
N GLY A 57 -1.51 -6.60 -10.74
CA GLY A 57 -2.39 -5.44 -10.65
C GLY A 57 -2.00 -4.47 -9.53
N ALA A 58 -1.50 -4.97 -8.40
CA ALA A 58 -0.98 -4.14 -7.32
C ALA A 58 0.27 -3.34 -7.72
N MET A 59 1.09 -3.83 -8.65
CA MET A 59 2.21 -3.07 -9.22
C MET A 59 1.71 -1.83 -9.98
N TYR A 60 0.68 -1.97 -10.80
CA TYR A 60 0.06 -0.84 -11.50
C TYR A 60 -0.53 0.18 -10.53
N MET A 61 -1.16 -0.29 -9.46
CA MET A 61 -1.66 0.56 -8.39
C MET A 61 -0.53 1.38 -7.74
N SER A 62 0.62 0.76 -7.51
CA SER A 62 1.81 1.41 -6.97
C SER A 62 2.34 2.48 -7.91
N TYR A 63 2.39 2.21 -9.21
CA TYR A 63 2.79 3.22 -10.21
C TYR A 63 1.84 4.41 -10.24
N GLY A 64 0.54 4.18 -10.28
CA GLY A 64 -0.46 5.24 -10.26
C GLY A 64 -0.34 6.13 -9.01
N ASN A 65 -0.14 5.52 -7.87
CA ASN A 65 0.04 6.23 -6.60
C ASN A 65 1.35 7.05 -6.59
N THR A 66 2.44 6.49 -7.11
CA THR A 66 3.71 7.20 -7.25
C THR A 66 3.60 8.41 -8.18
N LEU A 67 2.94 8.25 -9.34
CA LEU A 67 2.70 9.37 -10.26
C LEU A 67 1.86 10.46 -9.60
N PHE A 68 0.87 10.10 -8.82
CA PHE A 68 0.05 11.06 -8.07
C PHE A 68 0.88 11.84 -7.04
N ILE A 69 1.75 11.17 -6.29
CA ILE A 69 2.68 11.80 -5.35
C ILE A 69 3.64 12.75 -6.08
N MET A 70 4.19 12.33 -7.22
CA MET A 70 5.09 13.16 -8.02
C MET A 70 4.39 14.42 -8.56
N MET A 71 3.16 14.27 -9.02
CA MET A 71 2.35 15.39 -9.52
C MET A 71 2.06 16.40 -8.41
N LEU A 72 1.62 15.94 -7.24
CA LEU A 72 1.38 16.80 -6.08
C LEU A 72 2.67 17.47 -5.60
N GLY A 73 3.77 16.74 -5.56
CA GLY A 73 5.08 17.28 -5.19
C GLY A 73 5.55 18.38 -6.14
N GLY A 74 5.44 18.14 -7.45
CA GLY A 74 5.78 19.11 -8.48
C GLY A 74 4.97 20.40 -8.39
N VAL A 75 3.65 20.27 -8.27
CA VAL A 75 2.74 21.42 -8.11
C VAL A 75 3.06 22.20 -6.82
N SER A 76 3.28 21.49 -5.72
CA SER A 76 3.63 22.12 -4.43
C SER A 76 4.92 22.93 -4.51
N ILE A 77 5.96 22.36 -5.12
CA ILE A 77 7.25 23.04 -5.30
C ILE A 77 7.09 24.28 -6.18
N PHE A 78 6.33 24.18 -7.25
CA PHE A 78 6.04 25.31 -8.14
C PHE A 78 5.41 26.49 -7.39
N TYR A 79 4.40 26.21 -6.56
CA TYR A 79 3.71 27.27 -5.81
C TYR A 79 4.54 27.84 -4.65
N ILE A 80 5.38 27.02 -4.01
CA ILE A 80 6.18 27.46 -2.86
C ILE A 80 7.40 28.29 -3.31
N PHE A 81 8.09 27.85 -4.35
CA PHE A 81 9.36 28.44 -4.80
C PHE A 81 9.22 29.38 -6.01
N ASN A 82 8.03 29.49 -6.60
CA ASN A 82 7.75 30.40 -7.69
C ASN A 82 8.68 30.18 -8.91
N ASP A 83 8.60 28.99 -9.51
CA ASP A 83 9.38 28.54 -10.69
C ASP A 83 10.89 28.37 -10.41
N PRO A 84 11.27 27.43 -9.51
CA PRO A 84 12.68 27.17 -9.25
C PRO A 84 13.35 26.37 -10.39
N PRO A 85 14.68 26.35 -10.45
CA PRO A 85 15.39 25.53 -11.43
C PRO A 85 15.09 24.01 -11.26
N VAL A 86 15.25 23.24 -12.33
CA VAL A 86 14.87 21.81 -12.43
C VAL A 86 15.43 20.94 -11.28
N LEU A 87 16.62 21.27 -10.79
CA LEU A 87 17.24 20.54 -9.68
C LEU A 87 16.41 20.56 -8.39
N TYR A 88 15.70 21.66 -8.13
CA TYR A 88 14.81 21.77 -6.97
C TYR A 88 13.53 20.92 -7.09
N TYR A 89 13.20 20.44 -8.29
CA TYR A 89 12.15 19.45 -8.49
C TYR A 89 12.69 18.03 -8.34
N ILE A 90 13.82 17.73 -8.96
CA ILE A 90 14.36 16.37 -9.04
C ILE A 90 14.79 15.86 -7.67
N ILE A 91 15.60 16.64 -6.93
CA ILE A 91 16.18 16.19 -5.66
C ILE A 91 15.12 15.87 -4.60
N PRO A 92 14.20 16.80 -4.23
CA PRO A 92 13.24 16.50 -3.18
C PRO A 92 12.20 15.44 -3.59
N ILE A 93 11.76 15.44 -4.85
CA ILE A 93 10.80 14.44 -5.33
C ILE A 93 11.43 13.04 -5.30
N SER A 94 12.67 12.90 -5.75
CA SER A 94 13.40 11.63 -5.73
C SER A 94 13.60 11.13 -4.30
N LEU A 95 14.00 12.02 -3.39
CA LEU A 95 14.22 11.67 -1.99
C LEU A 95 12.93 11.22 -1.30
N VAL A 96 11.85 11.98 -1.46
CA VAL A 96 10.52 11.63 -0.91
C VAL A 96 10.02 10.32 -1.50
N SER A 97 10.15 10.11 -2.81
CA SER A 97 9.75 8.88 -3.47
C SER A 97 10.50 7.67 -2.92
N LEU A 98 11.82 7.80 -2.72
CA LEU A 98 12.64 6.73 -2.15
C LEU A 98 12.21 6.37 -0.72
N LEU A 99 11.96 7.36 0.13
CA LEU A 99 11.52 7.14 1.50
C LEU A 99 10.11 6.55 1.61
N VAL A 100 9.22 6.94 0.70
CA VAL A 100 7.83 6.49 0.68
C VAL A 100 7.65 5.13 0.00
N THR A 101 8.60 4.70 -0.83
CA THR A 101 8.51 3.46 -1.62
C THR A 101 8.13 2.22 -0.79
N PRO A 102 8.78 1.87 0.32
CA PRO A 102 8.44 0.65 1.06
C PRO A 102 7.02 0.71 1.65
N TRP A 103 6.61 1.86 2.11
CA TRP A 103 5.26 2.07 2.63
C TRP A 103 4.20 2.06 1.52
N ASN A 104 4.47 2.76 0.42
CA ASN A 104 3.61 2.78 -0.76
C ASN A 104 3.40 1.38 -1.34
N PHE A 105 4.45 0.59 -1.43
CA PHE A 105 4.40 -0.79 -1.90
C PHE A 105 3.43 -1.65 -1.06
N ARG A 106 3.54 -1.55 0.25
CA ARG A 106 2.66 -2.28 1.18
C ARG A 106 1.21 -1.83 1.06
N ILE A 107 0.96 -0.53 1.11
CA ILE A 107 -0.38 0.02 1.00
C ILE A 107 -1.02 -0.35 -0.33
N SER A 108 -0.29 -0.25 -1.43
CA SER A 108 -0.82 -0.62 -2.76
C SER A 108 -1.27 -2.07 -2.82
N ARG A 109 -0.51 -2.99 -2.25
CA ARG A 109 -0.90 -4.41 -2.20
C ARG A 109 -2.11 -4.66 -1.31
N VAL A 110 -2.15 -4.08 -0.13
CA VAL A 110 -3.28 -4.22 0.78
C VAL A 110 -4.53 -3.56 0.21
N LEU A 111 -4.39 -2.36 -0.37
CA LEU A 111 -5.48 -1.66 -1.02
C LEU A 111 -6.05 -2.47 -2.20
N TYR A 112 -5.17 -3.01 -3.04
CA TYR A 112 -5.56 -3.87 -4.15
C TYR A 112 -6.28 -5.13 -3.66
N LEU A 113 -5.77 -5.75 -2.60
CA LEU A 113 -6.39 -6.91 -1.97
C LEU A 113 -7.80 -6.59 -1.45
N HIS A 114 -8.00 -5.43 -0.82
CA HIS A 114 -9.31 -5.02 -0.31
C HIS A 114 -10.29 -4.62 -1.42
N LEU A 115 -9.81 -4.02 -2.51
CA LEU A 115 -10.67 -3.52 -3.59
C LEU A 115 -11.00 -4.57 -4.65
N VAL A 116 -10.02 -5.38 -5.05
CA VAL A 116 -10.10 -6.23 -6.25
C VAL A 116 -10.30 -7.70 -5.93
N SER A 117 -9.83 -8.19 -4.79
CA SER A 117 -9.93 -9.62 -4.44
C SER A 117 -11.37 -10.14 -4.31
N GLY A 118 -12.35 -9.26 -4.14
CA GLY A 118 -13.73 -9.67 -3.88
C GLY A 118 -13.93 -10.35 -2.52
N ILE A 119 -12.92 -10.37 -1.68
CA ILE A 119 -13.01 -10.92 -0.31
C ILE A 119 -13.88 -10.00 0.53
N LYS A 120 -15.05 -10.49 0.90
CA LYS A 120 -15.98 -9.74 1.76
C LYS A 120 -15.62 -9.92 3.22
N TYR A 121 -15.81 -8.87 3.99
CA TYR A 121 -15.67 -8.94 5.44
C TYR A 121 -16.64 -9.98 6.00
N LYS A 122 -16.09 -10.93 6.74
CA LYS A 122 -16.87 -11.88 7.51
C LYS A 122 -16.29 -11.93 8.92
N LYS A 123 -17.09 -11.56 9.90
CA LYS A 123 -16.70 -11.66 11.30
C LYS A 123 -16.45 -13.14 11.61
N VAL A 124 -15.19 -13.47 11.84
CA VAL A 124 -14.82 -14.82 12.29
C VAL A 124 -15.07 -14.86 13.79
N GLU A 125 -16.18 -15.42 14.17
CA GLU A 125 -16.46 -15.79 15.56
C GLU A 125 -15.64 -17.03 15.88
N LYS A 126 -14.83 -16.91 16.91
CA LYS A 126 -14.23 -18.07 17.55
C LYS A 126 -15.20 -18.68 18.53
#